data_e83804009026f953af3d7c538dd2cfe2
#
_entry.id   e83804009026f953af3d7c538dd2cfe2
#
_cell.length_a   1.000
_cell.length_b   1.000
_cell.length_c   1.000
_cell.angle_alpha   90.00
_cell.angle_beta   90.00
_cell.angle_gamma   90.00
#
_symmetry.space_group_name_H-M   'P 1'
#
loop_
_entity.id
_entity.type
_entity.pdbx_description
1 polymer ?
#
loop_
_entity_poly.entity_id
_entity_poly.type
_entity_poly.pdbx_seq_one_letter_code
_entity_poly.pdbx_strand_id
1 'polypeptide(L)'
;MRRDIPFIGALILAALAALSTRISGTLAAAYKARVFLPVSSALRRLSASPASAVLMAIGLIILLAVCLRPRGRKRRAARMLSVCLALYWLLWAPLYSVPALPDAPLSSDALHKLCLKLSAEADALLSFAGEMSADDMMAEAERLTSALTGEALALSRRDVTALFDRAGLAGLYIPLTGTAHVNLNDQAYMLPFTMCHELAHQAGYAREDEANYIAYRACMSGNAAFRFSGGFNMLLYAMNTLYEIDRPAWRQCVNGMSDPLFFRFARCNGLYTARETLPYRLSQMFSALFLRMNGQTQGAQSYENAVRLLLAEESAA
;
A
#
# COMPACT_ATOMS: atom_id res chain seq x y z
N MET A 1 32.82 -2.86 26.38
CA MET A 1 31.58 -2.34 27.01
C MET A 1 31.22 -0.91 26.57
N ARG A 2 32.09 0.12 26.66
CA ARG A 2 31.74 1.50 26.26
C ARG A 2 31.36 1.72 24.76
N ARG A 3 31.71 0.82 23.84
CA ARG A 3 31.44 0.95 22.38
C ARG A 3 30.08 0.45 21.94
N ASP A 4 29.33 -0.21 22.82
CA ASP A 4 28.01 -0.79 22.48
C ASP A 4 26.82 -0.01 23.08
N ILE A 5 27.12 1.05 23.87
CA ILE A 5 26.11 1.92 24.51
C ILE A 5 25.13 2.54 23.50
N PRO A 6 25.56 3.12 22.35
CA PRO A 6 24.61 3.70 21.39
C PRO A 6 23.72 2.66 20.72
N PHE A 7 24.19 1.42 20.59
CA PHE A 7 23.43 0.29 20.04
C PHE A 7 22.31 -0.15 21.00
N ILE A 8 22.63 -0.29 22.28
CA ILE A 8 21.66 -0.64 23.32
C ILE A 8 20.65 0.50 23.48
N GLY A 9 21.09 1.75 23.42
CA GLY A 9 20.22 2.91 23.46
C GLY A 9 19.20 2.98 22.31
N ALA A 10 19.63 2.69 21.07
CA ALA A 10 18.75 2.65 19.91
C ALA A 10 17.70 1.52 20.02
N LEU A 11 18.10 0.34 20.50
CA LEU A 11 17.18 -0.77 20.75
C LEU A 11 16.17 -0.46 21.87
N ILE A 12 16.61 0.19 22.95
CA ILE A 12 15.72 0.61 24.03
C ILE A 12 14.73 1.65 23.52
N LEU A 13 15.17 2.66 22.76
CA LEU A 13 14.28 3.67 22.20
C LEU A 13 13.27 3.06 21.22
N ALA A 14 13.70 2.12 20.36
CA ALA A 14 12.80 1.40 19.48
C ALA A 14 11.79 0.54 20.25
N ALA A 15 12.23 -0.14 21.30
CA ALA A 15 11.34 -0.93 22.18
C ALA A 15 10.36 -0.05 22.94
N LEU A 16 10.80 1.09 23.46
CA LEU A 16 9.94 2.06 24.15
C LEU A 16 8.93 2.71 23.21
N ALA A 17 9.34 3.07 21.99
CA ALA A 17 8.42 3.57 20.97
C ALA A 17 7.38 2.51 20.58
N ALA A 18 7.79 1.26 20.39
CA ALA A 18 6.88 0.15 20.12
C ALA A 18 5.89 -0.11 21.27
N LEU A 19 6.37 -0.04 22.50
CA LEU A 19 5.54 -0.24 23.70
C LEU A 19 4.54 0.90 23.88
N SER A 20 4.97 2.16 23.68
CA SER A 20 4.12 3.34 23.86
C SER A 20 2.97 3.40 22.87
N THR A 21 3.16 2.92 21.64
CA THR A 21 2.12 2.91 20.60
C THR A 21 1.10 1.77 20.78
N ARG A 22 1.49 0.67 21.40
CA ARG A 22 0.57 -0.43 21.74
C ARG A 22 -0.35 -0.13 22.91
N ILE A 23 -0.06 0.92 23.70
CA ILE A 23 -0.79 1.25 24.92
C ILE A 23 -2.00 2.18 24.66
N SER A 24 -1.98 3.02 23.59
CA SER A 24 -3.07 3.97 23.34
C SER A 24 -3.21 4.32 21.85
N GLY A 25 -4.39 4.02 21.29
CA GLY A 25 -4.77 4.47 19.94
C GLY A 25 -4.78 6.00 19.79
N THR A 26 -5.13 6.73 20.86
CA THR A 26 -5.09 8.21 20.87
C THR A 26 -3.67 8.75 20.76
N LEU A 27 -2.69 8.10 21.39
CA LEU A 27 -1.28 8.46 21.26
C LEU A 27 -0.76 8.19 19.85
N ALA A 28 -1.17 7.06 19.23
CA ALA A 28 -0.82 6.72 17.86
C ALA A 28 -1.43 7.72 16.85
N ALA A 29 -2.67 8.15 17.06
CA ALA A 29 -3.31 9.19 16.25
C ALA A 29 -2.59 10.55 16.41
N ALA A 30 -2.22 10.93 17.61
CA ALA A 30 -1.43 12.13 17.85
C ALA A 30 -0.03 12.05 17.22
N TYR A 31 0.61 10.88 17.28
CA TYR A 31 1.86 10.61 16.60
C TYR A 31 1.71 10.75 15.07
N LYS A 32 0.68 10.14 14.47
CA LYS A 32 0.36 10.30 13.04
C LYS A 32 0.32 11.78 12.66
N ALA A 33 -0.51 12.57 13.35
CA ALA A 33 -0.76 13.96 13.00
C ALA A 33 0.43 14.88 13.26
N ARG A 34 1.14 14.72 14.40
CA ARG A 34 2.14 15.68 14.86
C ARG A 34 3.58 15.29 14.51
N VAL A 35 3.85 14.02 14.20
CA VAL A 35 5.20 13.52 13.95
C VAL A 35 5.28 12.93 12.53
N PHE A 36 4.50 11.88 12.25
CA PHE A 36 4.64 11.15 10.99
C PHE A 36 4.38 12.05 9.77
N LEU A 37 3.24 12.70 9.69
CA LEU A 37 2.86 13.51 8.53
C LEU A 37 3.81 14.67 8.27
N PRO A 38 4.22 15.50 9.25
CA PRO A 38 5.23 16.54 9.03
C PRO A 38 6.59 15.99 8.60
N VAL A 39 7.06 14.89 9.23
CA VAL A 39 8.35 14.26 8.91
C VAL A 39 8.31 13.65 7.51
N SER A 40 7.26 12.90 7.16
CA SER A 40 7.06 12.33 5.82
C SER A 40 7.07 13.41 4.74
N SER A 41 6.34 14.51 4.97
CA SER A 41 6.32 15.67 4.06
C SER A 41 7.71 16.33 3.90
N ALA A 42 8.44 16.50 4.99
CA ALA A 42 9.81 17.06 4.95
C ALA A 42 10.78 16.13 4.21
N LEU A 43 10.74 14.82 4.49
CA LEU A 43 11.55 13.80 3.81
C LEU A 43 11.25 13.76 2.31
N ARG A 44 9.97 13.84 1.92
CA ARG A 44 9.58 13.89 0.51
C ARG A 44 10.16 15.11 -0.21
N ARG A 45 10.06 16.31 0.39
CA ARG A 45 10.64 17.54 -0.19
C ARG A 45 12.15 17.43 -0.35
N LEU A 46 12.84 16.89 0.65
CA LEU A 46 14.27 16.60 0.58
C LEU A 46 14.58 15.62 -0.55
N SER A 47 13.79 14.52 -0.66
CA SER A 47 13.99 13.48 -1.66
C SER A 47 13.69 13.93 -3.09
N ALA A 48 12.88 14.97 -3.28
CA ALA A 48 12.53 15.49 -4.60
C ALA A 48 13.72 16.21 -5.29
N SER A 49 14.69 16.72 -4.53
CA SER A 49 15.83 17.43 -5.12
C SER A 49 16.86 16.46 -5.72
N PRO A 50 17.48 16.77 -6.88
CA PRO A 50 18.54 15.92 -7.46
C PRO A 50 19.74 15.76 -6.51
N ALA A 51 20.10 16.82 -5.79
CA ALA A 51 21.21 16.80 -4.83
C ALA A 51 20.98 15.83 -3.68
N SER A 52 19.76 15.75 -3.16
CA SER A 52 19.43 14.83 -2.08
C SER A 52 19.42 13.36 -2.55
N ALA A 53 19.04 13.09 -3.79
CA ALA A 53 19.14 11.75 -4.36
C ALA A 53 20.60 11.28 -4.40
N VAL A 54 21.53 12.18 -4.77
CA VAL A 54 22.98 11.91 -4.76
C VAL A 54 23.45 11.67 -3.33
N LEU A 55 23.07 12.52 -2.37
CA LEU A 55 23.42 12.35 -0.96
C LEU A 55 22.87 11.03 -0.37
N MET A 56 21.64 10.66 -0.71
CA MET A 56 21.05 9.37 -0.30
C MET A 56 21.80 8.19 -0.92
N ALA A 57 22.16 8.26 -2.21
CA ALA A 57 22.96 7.25 -2.88
C ALA A 57 24.36 7.13 -2.26
N ILE A 58 25.01 8.25 -1.97
CA ILE A 58 26.32 8.29 -1.26
C ILE A 58 26.17 7.66 0.14
N GLY A 59 25.13 8.05 0.89
CA GLY A 59 24.83 7.47 2.20
C GLY A 59 24.66 5.96 2.14
N LEU A 60 23.92 5.45 1.15
CA LEU A 60 23.73 4.02 0.92
C LEU A 60 25.05 3.33 0.54
N ILE A 61 25.86 3.95 -0.33
CA ILE A 61 27.20 3.41 -0.72
C ILE A 61 28.11 3.35 0.50
N ILE A 62 28.18 4.39 1.33
CA ILE A 62 28.96 4.41 2.57
C ILE A 62 28.47 3.30 3.50
N LEU A 63 27.17 3.16 3.64
CA LEU A 63 26.51 2.15 4.45
C LEU A 63 26.91 0.74 3.97
N LEU A 64 26.80 0.46 2.68
CA LEU A 64 27.24 -0.80 2.06
C LEU A 64 28.76 -1.02 2.23
N ALA A 65 29.58 -0.02 1.97
CA ALA A 65 31.05 -0.11 2.14
C ALA A 65 31.45 -0.42 3.59
N VAL A 66 30.76 0.17 4.57
CA VAL A 66 30.94 -0.15 5.99
C VAL A 66 30.53 -1.59 6.30
N CYS A 67 29.50 -2.13 5.65
CA CYS A 67 29.06 -3.50 5.80
C CYS A 67 30.00 -4.52 5.18
N LEU A 68 30.56 -4.21 4.02
CA LEU A 68 31.39 -5.14 3.26
C LEU A 68 32.81 -5.30 3.84
N ARG A 69 33.25 -4.41 4.73
CA ARG A 69 34.59 -4.55 5.37
C ARG A 69 34.68 -5.82 6.20
N PRO A 70 35.71 -6.70 5.99
CA PRO A 70 35.75 -8.05 6.57
C PRO A 70 35.88 -8.09 8.10
N ARG A 71 36.64 -7.17 8.71
CA ARG A 71 36.85 -7.14 10.16
C ARG A 71 35.65 -6.60 10.93
N GLY A 72 35.05 -7.44 11.80
CA GLY A 72 33.88 -7.06 12.63
C GLY A 72 32.55 -7.01 11.88
N ARG A 73 32.43 -7.74 10.75
CA ARG A 73 31.25 -7.79 9.89
C ARG A 73 29.96 -8.09 10.66
N LYS A 74 29.95 -9.08 11.55
CA LYS A 74 28.77 -9.44 12.35
C LYS A 74 28.29 -8.30 13.24
N ARG A 75 29.21 -7.58 13.94
CA ARG A 75 28.87 -6.45 14.80
C ARG A 75 28.34 -5.25 14.00
N ARG A 76 28.89 -5.00 12.81
CA ARG A 76 28.43 -3.91 11.94
C ARG A 76 27.07 -4.21 11.34
N ALA A 77 26.85 -5.42 10.84
CA ALA A 77 25.55 -5.87 10.36
C ALA A 77 24.49 -5.77 11.46
N ALA A 78 24.80 -6.18 12.67
CA ALA A 78 23.89 -6.03 13.81
C ALA A 78 23.56 -4.57 14.12
N ARG A 79 24.55 -3.66 14.09
CA ARG A 79 24.31 -2.21 14.29
C ARG A 79 23.42 -1.61 13.20
N MET A 80 23.65 -1.96 11.94
CA MET A 80 22.84 -1.51 10.83
C MET A 80 21.42 -2.01 10.94
N LEU A 81 21.24 -3.31 11.17
CA LEU A 81 19.90 -3.88 11.38
C LEU A 81 19.17 -3.15 12.51
N SER A 82 19.86 -2.82 13.59
CA SER A 82 19.25 -2.06 14.69
C SER A 82 18.88 -0.65 14.33
N VAL A 83 19.69 0.05 13.52
CA VAL A 83 19.36 1.39 13.03
C VAL A 83 18.16 1.29 12.08
N CYS A 84 18.15 0.34 11.15
CA CYS A 84 17.03 0.12 10.24
C CYS A 84 15.72 -0.20 11.00
N LEU A 85 15.81 -1.08 12.00
CA LEU A 85 14.67 -1.41 12.86
C LEU A 85 14.20 -0.19 13.68
N ALA A 86 15.12 0.59 14.23
CA ALA A 86 14.77 1.80 14.97
C ALA A 86 14.10 2.84 14.09
N LEU A 87 14.60 3.06 12.87
CA LEU A 87 13.97 3.95 11.88
C LEU A 87 12.61 3.44 11.44
N TYR A 88 12.48 2.14 11.20
CA TYR A 88 11.19 1.53 10.90
C TYR A 88 10.18 1.74 12.04
N TRP A 89 10.57 1.43 13.29
CA TRP A 89 9.73 1.65 14.46
C TRP A 89 9.38 3.11 14.66
N LEU A 90 10.32 4.02 14.41
CA LEU A 90 10.07 5.45 14.55
C LEU A 90 9.15 6.00 13.45
N LEU A 91 9.33 5.56 12.20
CA LEU A 91 8.66 6.18 11.05
C LEU A 91 7.37 5.45 10.63
N TRP A 92 7.18 4.17 10.98
CA TRP A 92 6.08 3.42 10.40
C TRP A 92 5.26 2.59 11.41
N ALA A 93 5.91 1.80 12.24
CA ALA A 93 5.22 0.86 13.11
C ALA A 93 4.15 1.48 14.04
N PRO A 94 4.30 2.71 14.56
CA PRO A 94 3.27 3.36 15.37
C PRO A 94 1.92 3.52 14.67
N LEU A 95 1.91 3.66 13.34
CA LEU A 95 0.70 3.85 12.56
C LEU A 95 -0.26 2.65 12.63
N TYR A 96 0.27 1.43 12.84
CA TYR A 96 -0.57 0.23 13.04
C TYR A 96 -1.38 0.25 14.34
N SER A 97 -1.05 1.14 15.27
CA SER A 97 -1.79 1.33 16.53
C SER A 97 -2.83 2.44 16.45
N VAL A 98 -2.93 3.16 15.33
CA VAL A 98 -4.04 4.10 15.08
C VAL A 98 -5.35 3.28 15.09
N PRO A 99 -6.43 3.78 15.73
CA PRO A 99 -7.72 3.10 15.73
C PRO A 99 -8.16 2.73 14.32
N ALA A 100 -8.59 1.49 14.16
CA ALA A 100 -9.08 1.01 12.87
C ALA A 100 -10.36 1.74 12.46
N LEU A 101 -10.55 1.87 11.16
CA LEU A 101 -11.83 2.30 10.62
C LEU A 101 -12.94 1.29 10.99
N PRO A 102 -14.19 1.75 11.22
CA PRO A 102 -15.29 0.85 11.54
C PRO A 102 -15.60 -0.06 10.37
N ASP A 103 -15.74 -1.35 10.64
CA ASP A 103 -16.08 -2.37 9.66
C ASP A 103 -17.46 -3.01 9.95
N ALA A 104 -18.01 -3.76 8.97
CA ALA A 104 -19.25 -4.49 9.10
C ALA A 104 -19.00 -6.00 9.02
N PRO A 105 -19.87 -6.83 9.67
CA PRO A 105 -19.81 -8.26 9.50
C PRO A 105 -20.13 -8.64 8.04
N LEU A 106 -19.42 -9.65 7.52
CA LEU A 106 -19.72 -10.19 6.19
C LEU A 106 -20.94 -11.10 6.25
N SER A 107 -21.86 -10.89 5.30
CA SER A 107 -22.88 -11.87 4.96
C SER A 107 -22.79 -12.23 3.47
N SER A 108 -23.10 -13.48 3.11
CA SER A 108 -23.09 -13.93 1.72
C SER A 108 -24.03 -13.07 0.85
N ASP A 109 -25.23 -12.75 1.35
CA ASP A 109 -26.22 -11.94 0.62
C ASP A 109 -25.74 -10.51 0.36
N ALA A 110 -25.18 -9.82 1.37
CA ALA A 110 -24.64 -8.46 1.20
C ALA A 110 -23.46 -8.46 0.22
N LEU A 111 -22.57 -9.43 0.35
CA LEU A 111 -21.41 -9.57 -0.52
C LEU A 111 -21.81 -9.89 -1.97
N HIS A 112 -22.80 -10.79 -2.16
CA HIS A 112 -23.33 -11.09 -3.49
C HIS A 112 -23.93 -9.84 -4.16
N LYS A 113 -24.77 -9.08 -3.45
CA LYS A 113 -25.33 -7.82 -3.93
C LYS A 113 -24.25 -6.80 -4.30
N LEU A 114 -23.20 -6.68 -3.46
CA LEU A 114 -22.08 -5.82 -3.73
C LEU A 114 -21.33 -6.24 -5.01
N CYS A 115 -21.07 -7.54 -5.20
CA CYS A 115 -20.41 -8.06 -6.41
C CYS A 115 -21.23 -7.75 -7.67
N LEU A 116 -22.55 -7.94 -7.63
CA LEU A 116 -23.43 -7.61 -8.76
C LEU A 116 -23.42 -6.12 -9.07
N LYS A 117 -23.50 -5.27 -8.05
CA LYS A 117 -23.44 -3.80 -8.18
C LYS A 117 -22.11 -3.37 -8.81
N LEU A 118 -20.99 -3.79 -8.23
CA LEU A 118 -19.65 -3.42 -8.71
C LEU A 118 -19.39 -3.96 -10.13
N SER A 119 -19.90 -5.15 -10.47
CA SER A 119 -19.80 -5.72 -11.81
C SER A 119 -20.56 -4.85 -12.82
N ALA A 120 -21.81 -4.47 -12.53
CA ALA A 120 -22.60 -3.62 -13.40
C ALA A 120 -21.99 -2.21 -13.58
N GLU A 121 -21.46 -1.61 -12.51
CA GLU A 121 -20.77 -0.33 -12.57
C GLU A 121 -19.47 -0.42 -13.39
N ALA A 122 -18.68 -1.49 -13.23
CA ALA A 122 -17.47 -1.71 -13.99
C ALA A 122 -17.79 -1.91 -15.48
N ASP A 123 -18.81 -2.70 -15.82
CA ASP A 123 -19.24 -2.87 -17.23
C ASP A 123 -19.67 -1.54 -17.87
N ALA A 124 -20.42 -0.72 -17.17
CA ALA A 124 -20.87 0.59 -17.65
C ALA A 124 -19.71 1.57 -17.90
N LEU A 125 -18.59 1.41 -17.19
CA LEU A 125 -17.42 2.30 -17.28
C LEU A 125 -16.26 1.70 -18.12
N LEU A 126 -16.45 0.53 -18.69
CA LEU A 126 -15.40 -0.24 -19.34
C LEU A 126 -14.69 0.48 -20.50
N SER A 127 -15.42 1.31 -21.25
CA SER A 127 -14.88 2.09 -22.37
C SER A 127 -13.89 3.17 -21.93
N PHE A 128 -13.94 3.60 -20.68
CA PHE A 128 -13.03 4.63 -20.12
C PHE A 128 -11.77 4.04 -19.50
N ALA A 129 -11.64 2.72 -19.50
CA ALA A 129 -10.52 2.02 -18.88
C ALA A 129 -9.21 2.30 -19.63
N GLY A 130 -8.30 3.07 -19.01
CA GLY A 130 -6.94 3.30 -19.53
C GLY A 130 -6.82 4.43 -20.57
N GLU A 131 -7.77 5.35 -20.65
CA GLU A 131 -7.74 6.46 -21.62
C GLU A 131 -6.85 7.66 -21.21
N MET A 132 -6.35 7.68 -19.97
CA MET A 132 -5.57 8.82 -19.45
C MET A 132 -4.07 8.61 -19.64
N SER A 133 -3.34 9.73 -19.83
CA SER A 133 -1.87 9.71 -19.74
C SER A 133 -1.40 9.46 -18.30
N ALA A 134 -0.16 8.96 -18.12
CA ALA A 134 0.39 8.70 -16.80
C ALA A 134 0.47 9.98 -15.93
N ASP A 135 0.86 11.11 -16.54
CA ASP A 135 0.97 12.38 -15.83
C ASP A 135 -0.39 12.92 -15.38
N ASP A 136 -1.42 12.79 -16.22
CA ASP A 136 -2.79 13.19 -15.86
C ASP A 136 -3.35 12.28 -14.76
N MET A 137 -3.08 10.96 -14.83
CA MET A 137 -3.45 10.03 -13.77
C MET A 137 -2.79 10.37 -12.44
N MET A 138 -1.47 10.68 -12.45
CA MET A 138 -0.76 11.08 -11.24
C MET A 138 -1.33 12.36 -10.64
N ALA A 139 -1.55 13.39 -11.46
CA ALA A 139 -2.10 14.68 -11.01
C ALA A 139 -3.50 14.50 -10.40
N GLU A 140 -4.36 13.71 -11.05
CA GLU A 140 -5.71 13.47 -10.56
C GLU A 140 -5.71 12.60 -9.28
N ALA A 141 -4.87 11.55 -9.19
CA ALA A 141 -4.73 10.75 -7.98
C ALA A 141 -4.28 11.60 -6.78
N GLU A 142 -3.27 12.47 -6.99
CA GLU A 142 -2.79 13.42 -5.99
C GLU A 142 -3.91 14.36 -5.52
N ARG A 143 -4.68 14.93 -6.45
CA ARG A 143 -5.80 15.81 -6.15
C ARG A 143 -6.89 15.11 -5.35
N LEU A 144 -7.33 13.94 -5.81
CA LEU A 144 -8.43 13.19 -5.21
C LEU A 144 -8.07 12.68 -3.81
N THR A 145 -6.89 12.05 -3.67
CA THR A 145 -6.47 11.49 -2.39
C THR A 145 -6.14 12.59 -1.37
N SER A 146 -5.55 13.72 -1.84
CA SER A 146 -5.31 14.87 -0.96
C SER A 146 -6.62 15.50 -0.48
N ALA A 147 -7.61 15.65 -1.36
CA ALA A 147 -8.92 16.18 -0.99
C ALA A 147 -9.65 15.28 0.03
N LEU A 148 -9.56 13.95 -0.15
CA LEU A 148 -10.18 12.99 0.75
C LEU A 148 -9.53 12.93 2.14
N THR A 149 -8.19 13.01 2.19
CA THR A 149 -7.43 12.83 3.43
C THR A 149 -7.13 14.14 4.16
N GLY A 150 -7.26 15.29 3.50
CA GLY A 150 -6.85 16.59 4.00
C GLY A 150 -5.34 16.82 4.00
N GLU A 151 -4.56 15.92 3.39
CA GLU A 151 -3.09 15.95 3.39
C GLU A 151 -2.54 16.37 2.02
N ALA A 152 -1.43 17.12 2.01
CA ALA A 152 -0.73 17.45 0.78
C ALA A 152 0.12 16.26 0.32
N LEU A 153 -0.38 15.48 -0.63
CA LEU A 153 0.25 14.25 -1.12
C LEU A 153 0.83 14.44 -2.51
N ALA A 154 1.87 13.65 -2.84
CA ALA A 154 2.42 13.62 -4.19
C ALA A 154 3.19 12.32 -4.48
N LEU A 155 3.01 11.81 -5.69
CA LEU A 155 3.75 10.67 -6.23
C LEU A 155 5.16 11.09 -6.66
N SER A 156 6.08 10.14 -6.61
CA SER A 156 7.43 10.33 -7.17
C SER A 156 7.37 10.28 -8.69
N ARG A 157 7.99 11.28 -9.34
CA ARG A 157 8.14 11.31 -10.81
C ARG A 157 9.39 10.55 -11.30
N ARG A 158 10.05 9.77 -10.40
CA ARG A 158 11.20 8.95 -10.77
C ARG A 158 10.74 7.66 -11.40
N ASP A 159 11.31 7.35 -12.55
CA ASP A 159 11.08 6.07 -13.21
C ASP A 159 11.74 4.94 -12.39
N VAL A 160 10.91 4.09 -11.83
CA VAL A 160 11.30 2.88 -11.08
C VAL A 160 10.79 1.59 -11.75
N THR A 161 10.18 1.73 -12.91
CA THR A 161 9.43 0.70 -13.64
C THR A 161 10.25 -0.58 -13.82
N ALA A 162 11.49 -0.48 -14.35
CA ALA A 162 12.34 -1.66 -14.58
C ALA A 162 12.71 -2.40 -13.29
N LEU A 163 12.80 -1.71 -12.14
CA LEU A 163 13.05 -2.31 -10.84
C LEU A 163 11.79 -3.01 -10.33
N PHE A 164 10.63 -2.35 -10.46
CA PHE A 164 9.36 -2.85 -9.95
C PHE A 164 8.88 -4.05 -10.76
N ASP A 165 9.05 -4.07 -12.08
CA ASP A 165 8.76 -5.23 -12.94
C ASP A 165 9.53 -6.48 -12.48
N ARG A 166 10.83 -6.31 -12.18
CA ARG A 166 11.66 -7.43 -11.71
C ARG A 166 11.26 -7.92 -10.31
N ALA A 167 10.77 -7.01 -9.46
CA ALA A 167 10.33 -7.30 -8.11
C ALA A 167 8.86 -7.75 -8.04
N GLY A 168 8.08 -7.60 -9.11
CA GLY A 168 6.63 -7.86 -9.13
C GLY A 168 5.87 -6.90 -8.23
N LEU A 169 6.27 -5.62 -8.20
CA LEU A 169 5.63 -4.57 -7.40
C LEU A 169 4.78 -3.67 -8.30
N ALA A 170 3.54 -3.44 -7.92
CA ALA A 170 2.67 -2.45 -8.57
C ALA A 170 2.98 -1.03 -8.07
N GLY A 171 3.23 -0.88 -6.78
CA GLY A 171 3.62 0.37 -6.13
C GLY A 171 4.39 0.12 -4.84
N LEU A 172 4.93 1.19 -4.25
CA LEU A 172 5.60 1.15 -2.96
C LEU A 172 5.71 2.55 -2.34
N TYR A 173 5.16 2.72 -1.16
CA TYR A 173 5.49 3.86 -0.31
C TYR A 173 6.74 3.56 0.53
N ILE A 174 7.69 4.49 0.55
CA ILE A 174 8.95 4.37 1.29
C ILE A 174 8.98 5.38 2.46
N PRO A 175 8.73 4.96 3.71
CA PRO A 175 8.70 5.86 4.87
C PRO A 175 10.00 6.64 5.09
N LEU A 176 11.16 6.04 4.78
CA LEU A 176 12.47 6.67 4.94
C LEU A 176 12.70 7.88 4.01
N THR A 177 11.97 7.96 2.93
CA THR A 177 12.05 9.05 1.95
C THR A 177 10.77 9.87 1.87
N GLY A 178 9.69 9.38 2.47
CA GLY A 178 8.35 9.96 2.38
C GLY A 178 7.75 9.90 0.97
N THR A 179 8.29 9.07 0.06
CA THR A 179 7.90 9.03 -1.36
C THR A 179 7.06 7.81 -1.68
N ALA A 180 6.00 8.02 -2.44
CA ALA A 180 5.17 6.98 -3.05
C ALA A 180 5.57 6.79 -4.52
N HIS A 181 5.82 5.57 -4.93
CA HIS A 181 6.23 5.17 -6.27
C HIS A 181 5.25 4.19 -6.87
N VAL A 182 5.04 4.25 -8.18
CA VAL A 182 4.13 3.36 -8.91
C VAL A 182 4.84 2.79 -10.12
N ASN A 183 4.56 1.55 -10.44
CA ASN A 183 5.02 0.89 -11.65
C ASN A 183 4.12 1.27 -12.83
N LEU A 184 4.61 2.14 -13.70
CA LEU A 184 3.84 2.61 -14.85
C LEU A 184 3.69 1.58 -15.99
N ASN A 185 4.37 0.44 -15.91
CA ASN A 185 4.18 -0.69 -16.84
C ASN A 185 3.01 -1.60 -16.45
N ASP A 186 2.38 -1.36 -15.30
CA ASP A 186 1.17 -2.09 -14.95
C ASP A 186 0.03 -1.73 -15.92
N GLN A 187 -1.04 -2.48 -15.85
CA GLN A 187 -2.19 -2.26 -16.73
C GLN A 187 -2.78 -0.88 -16.49
N ALA A 188 -2.91 -0.07 -17.54
CA ALA A 188 -3.34 1.33 -17.43
C ALA A 188 -4.64 1.52 -16.61
N TYR A 189 -5.56 0.55 -16.69
CA TYR A 189 -6.81 0.59 -15.93
C TYR A 189 -6.65 0.24 -14.42
N MET A 190 -5.49 -0.29 -13.99
CA MET A 190 -5.19 -0.55 -12.58
C MET A 190 -4.46 0.63 -11.93
N LEU A 191 -3.74 1.43 -12.72
CA LEU A 191 -2.87 2.50 -12.24
C LEU A 191 -3.56 3.54 -11.35
N PRO A 192 -4.77 4.06 -11.66
CA PRO A 192 -5.44 5.04 -10.81
C PRO A 192 -5.64 4.55 -9.38
N PHE A 193 -6.08 3.31 -9.20
CA PHE A 193 -6.25 2.72 -7.87
C PHE A 193 -4.91 2.54 -7.16
N THR A 194 -3.90 1.99 -7.84
CA THR A 194 -2.55 1.82 -7.27
C THR A 194 -1.95 3.15 -6.83
N MET A 195 -2.10 4.20 -7.64
CA MET A 195 -1.64 5.55 -7.30
C MET A 195 -2.32 6.08 -6.02
N CYS A 196 -3.64 5.96 -5.92
CA CYS A 196 -4.38 6.36 -4.73
C CYS A 196 -4.01 5.52 -3.50
N HIS A 197 -3.71 4.22 -3.67
CA HIS A 197 -3.28 3.32 -2.61
C HIS A 197 -1.92 3.74 -2.01
N GLU A 198 -0.93 4.01 -2.85
CA GLU A 198 0.38 4.46 -2.38
C GLU A 198 0.31 5.85 -1.72
N LEU A 199 -0.59 6.72 -2.21
CA LEU A 199 -0.87 8.00 -1.58
C LEU A 199 -1.61 7.83 -0.23
N ALA A 200 -2.47 6.83 -0.08
CA ALA A 200 -3.09 6.52 1.20
C ALA A 200 -2.04 6.11 2.24
N HIS A 201 -1.04 5.30 1.86
CA HIS A 201 0.11 5.02 2.71
C HIS A 201 0.89 6.29 3.08
N GLN A 202 1.10 7.20 2.13
CA GLN A 202 1.75 8.48 2.39
C GLN A 202 0.94 9.35 3.36
N ALA A 203 -0.40 9.26 3.35
CA ALA A 203 -1.29 9.90 4.30
C ALA A 203 -1.37 9.18 5.66
N GLY A 204 -0.55 8.14 5.87
CA GLY A 204 -0.42 7.43 7.15
C GLY A 204 -1.50 6.38 7.41
N TYR A 205 -2.12 5.83 6.38
CA TYR A 205 -2.91 4.60 6.47
C TYR A 205 -1.98 3.41 6.27
N ALA A 206 -1.47 2.85 7.37
CA ALA A 206 -0.47 1.80 7.31
C ALA A 206 -1.06 0.41 7.05
N ARG A 207 -2.33 0.20 7.37
CA ARG A 207 -3.02 -1.06 7.10
C ARG A 207 -3.43 -1.15 5.65
N GLU A 208 -3.19 -2.32 5.04
CA GLU A 208 -3.50 -2.57 3.63
C GLU A 208 -5.00 -2.45 3.32
N ASP A 209 -5.84 -2.95 4.22
CA ASP A 209 -7.30 -2.86 4.12
C ASP A 209 -7.78 -1.40 4.12
N GLU A 210 -7.27 -0.58 5.03
CA GLU A 210 -7.58 0.85 5.08
C GLU A 210 -7.04 1.59 3.86
N ALA A 211 -5.81 1.30 3.42
CA ALA A 211 -5.21 1.90 2.23
C ALA A 211 -6.02 1.57 0.96
N ASN A 212 -6.45 0.31 0.82
CA ASN A 212 -7.33 -0.13 -0.27
C ASN A 212 -8.70 0.59 -0.24
N TYR A 213 -9.30 0.71 0.95
CA TYR A 213 -10.57 1.42 1.10
C TYR A 213 -10.46 2.92 0.79
N ILE A 214 -9.42 3.60 1.28
CA ILE A 214 -9.16 5.01 0.96
C ILE A 214 -8.89 5.20 -0.54
N ALA A 215 -8.14 4.29 -1.18
CA ALA A 215 -7.91 4.31 -2.61
C ALA A 215 -9.23 4.19 -3.41
N TYR A 216 -10.09 3.25 -3.02
CA TYR A 216 -11.43 3.12 -3.60
C TYR A 216 -12.24 4.41 -3.48
N ARG A 217 -12.31 4.99 -2.27
CA ARG A 217 -13.03 6.23 -2.01
C ARG A 217 -12.51 7.41 -2.84
N ALA A 218 -11.19 7.55 -2.94
CA ALA A 218 -10.57 8.56 -3.78
C ALA A 218 -10.94 8.34 -5.26
N CYS A 219 -10.84 7.12 -5.77
CA CYS A 219 -11.20 6.79 -7.14
C CYS A 219 -12.68 7.06 -7.45
N MET A 220 -13.59 6.75 -6.54
CA MET A 220 -15.03 6.98 -6.74
C MET A 220 -15.40 8.46 -6.80
N SER A 221 -14.54 9.35 -6.30
CA SER A 221 -14.71 10.81 -6.41
C SER A 221 -14.13 11.39 -7.71
N GLY A 222 -13.48 10.57 -8.54
CA GLY A 222 -12.83 10.98 -9.77
C GLY A 222 -13.70 10.82 -11.02
N ASN A 223 -13.05 10.97 -12.18
CA ASN A 223 -13.66 10.75 -13.49
C ASN A 223 -13.97 9.27 -13.75
N ALA A 224 -14.53 8.95 -14.91
CA ALA A 224 -14.93 7.58 -15.29
C ALA A 224 -13.76 6.57 -15.26
N ALA A 225 -12.54 6.97 -15.66
CA ALA A 225 -11.36 6.10 -15.63
C ALA A 225 -10.96 5.74 -14.19
N PHE A 226 -10.98 6.70 -13.27
CA PHE A 226 -10.74 6.47 -11.85
C PHE A 226 -11.84 5.62 -11.22
N ARG A 227 -13.09 5.93 -11.48
CA ARG A 227 -14.23 5.14 -10.99
C ARG A 227 -14.19 3.70 -11.48
N PHE A 228 -13.83 3.48 -12.75
CA PHE A 228 -13.59 2.14 -13.26
C PHE A 228 -12.48 1.43 -12.46
N SER A 229 -11.33 2.06 -12.31
CA SER A 229 -10.17 1.48 -11.63
C SER A 229 -10.50 1.10 -10.18
N GLY A 230 -11.11 2.03 -9.43
CA GLY A 230 -11.52 1.78 -8.03
C GLY A 230 -12.58 0.68 -7.92
N GLY A 231 -13.64 0.77 -8.71
CA GLY A 231 -14.73 -0.21 -8.71
C GLY A 231 -14.26 -1.61 -9.13
N PHE A 232 -13.40 -1.69 -10.14
CA PHE A 232 -12.85 -2.97 -10.62
C PHE A 232 -11.91 -3.63 -9.60
N ASN A 233 -11.03 -2.85 -8.92
CA ASN A 233 -10.19 -3.41 -7.85
C ASN A 233 -11.03 -3.91 -6.67
N MET A 234 -12.06 -3.14 -6.26
CA MET A 234 -12.95 -3.58 -5.20
C MET A 234 -13.80 -4.79 -5.61
N LEU A 235 -14.19 -4.88 -6.89
CA LEU A 235 -14.84 -6.08 -7.45
C LEU A 235 -13.92 -7.30 -7.36
N LEU A 236 -12.63 -7.18 -7.69
CA LEU A 236 -11.66 -8.28 -7.53
C LEU A 236 -11.61 -8.77 -6.09
N TYR A 237 -11.56 -7.86 -5.12
CA TYR A 237 -11.53 -8.21 -3.69
C TYR A 237 -12.84 -8.87 -3.23
N ALA A 238 -13.98 -8.30 -3.59
CA ALA A 238 -15.29 -8.84 -3.25
C ALA A 238 -15.53 -10.22 -3.87
N MET A 239 -15.16 -10.40 -5.14
CA MET A 239 -15.29 -11.69 -5.84
C MET A 239 -14.37 -12.76 -5.27
N ASN A 240 -13.14 -12.42 -4.87
CA ASN A 240 -12.24 -13.36 -4.22
C ASN A 240 -12.79 -13.79 -2.85
N THR A 241 -13.34 -12.86 -2.08
CA THR A 241 -14.00 -13.14 -0.81
C THR A 241 -15.26 -13.99 -1.00
N LEU A 242 -16.10 -13.67 -2.00
CA LEU A 242 -17.31 -14.42 -2.31
C LEU A 242 -17.01 -15.86 -2.75
N TYR A 243 -15.91 -16.06 -3.48
CA TYR A 243 -15.47 -17.39 -3.89
C TYR A 243 -15.21 -18.33 -2.71
N GLU A 244 -14.65 -17.79 -1.61
CA GLU A 244 -14.38 -18.58 -0.40
C GLU A 244 -15.65 -18.84 0.45
N ILE A 245 -16.62 -17.93 0.42
CA ILE A 245 -17.81 -17.97 1.26
C ILE A 245 -18.98 -18.68 0.56
N ASP A 246 -19.24 -18.34 -0.72
CA ASP A 246 -20.42 -18.79 -1.47
C ASP A 246 -20.10 -18.96 -2.96
N ARG A 247 -19.61 -20.13 -3.32
CA ARG A 247 -19.28 -20.47 -4.73
C ARG A 247 -20.47 -20.46 -5.70
N PRO A 248 -21.68 -20.89 -5.31
CA PRO A 248 -22.86 -20.70 -6.15
C PRO A 248 -23.16 -19.24 -6.52
N ALA A 249 -23.17 -18.35 -5.53
CA ALA A 249 -23.35 -16.91 -5.74
C ALA A 249 -22.21 -16.32 -6.59
N TRP A 250 -20.96 -16.72 -6.33
CA TRP A 250 -19.80 -16.34 -7.14
C TRP A 250 -19.97 -16.70 -8.62
N ARG A 251 -20.44 -17.94 -8.93
CA ARG A 251 -20.71 -18.36 -10.30
C ARG A 251 -21.79 -17.52 -10.99
N GLN A 252 -22.82 -17.11 -10.24
CA GLN A 252 -23.85 -16.21 -10.77
C GLN A 252 -23.25 -14.85 -11.16
N CYS A 253 -22.39 -14.28 -10.33
CA CYS A 253 -21.70 -13.03 -10.64
C CYS A 253 -20.81 -13.17 -11.89
N VAL A 254 -20.00 -14.23 -11.97
CA VAL A 254 -19.14 -14.51 -13.14
C VAL A 254 -19.95 -14.65 -14.43
N ASN A 255 -21.05 -15.40 -14.39
CA ASN A 255 -21.91 -15.61 -15.55
C ASN A 255 -22.67 -14.34 -16.00
N GLY A 256 -22.80 -13.35 -15.10
CA GLY A 256 -23.42 -12.07 -15.36
C GLY A 256 -22.48 -10.99 -15.91
N MET A 257 -21.15 -11.23 -15.90
CA MET A 257 -20.17 -10.30 -16.46
C MET A 257 -20.22 -10.30 -17.98
N SER A 258 -19.97 -9.13 -18.58
CA SER A 258 -19.70 -9.08 -20.03
C SER A 258 -18.36 -9.77 -20.35
N ASP A 259 -18.22 -10.28 -21.58
CA ASP A 259 -16.97 -10.93 -22.01
C ASP A 259 -15.73 -10.04 -21.79
N PRO A 260 -15.74 -8.72 -22.15
CA PRO A 260 -14.57 -7.88 -21.92
C PRO A 260 -14.25 -7.67 -20.44
N LEU A 261 -15.25 -7.59 -19.54
CA LEU A 261 -15.02 -7.49 -18.11
C LEU A 261 -14.48 -8.80 -17.56
N PHE A 262 -15.07 -9.93 -17.97
CA PHE A 262 -14.61 -11.26 -17.57
C PHE A 262 -13.14 -11.51 -17.97
N PHE A 263 -12.73 -11.11 -19.18
CA PHE A 263 -11.32 -11.25 -19.61
C PHE A 263 -10.37 -10.46 -18.71
N ARG A 264 -10.73 -9.22 -18.30
CA ARG A 264 -9.91 -8.45 -17.36
C ARG A 264 -9.87 -9.10 -15.98
N PHE A 265 -11.03 -9.53 -15.47
CA PHE A 265 -11.16 -10.22 -14.21
C PHE A 265 -10.30 -11.51 -14.19
N ALA A 266 -10.43 -12.36 -15.19
CA ALA A 266 -9.68 -13.61 -15.31
C ALA A 266 -8.17 -13.35 -15.40
N ARG A 267 -7.76 -12.30 -16.13
CA ARG A 267 -6.35 -11.91 -16.24
C ARG A 267 -5.76 -11.50 -14.89
N CYS A 268 -6.49 -10.75 -14.07
CA CYS A 268 -6.02 -10.32 -12.74
C CYS A 268 -5.99 -11.46 -11.73
N ASN A 269 -6.82 -12.49 -11.89
CA ASN A 269 -6.89 -13.66 -10.99
C ASN A 269 -5.92 -14.81 -11.34
N GLY A 270 -4.81 -14.52 -12.00
CA GLY A 270 -3.68 -15.47 -12.06
C GLY A 270 -3.67 -16.41 -13.25
N LEU A 271 -4.46 -16.16 -14.30
CA LEU A 271 -4.29 -16.88 -15.58
C LEU A 271 -2.99 -16.50 -16.33
N TYR A 272 -2.25 -15.52 -15.80
CA TYR A 272 -0.92 -15.14 -16.27
C TYR A 272 0.09 -15.35 -15.16
N THR A 273 0.83 -16.43 -15.20
CA THR A 273 1.97 -16.70 -14.30
C THR A 273 3.05 -15.65 -14.51
N ALA A 274 3.26 -14.79 -13.52
CA ALA A 274 4.46 -13.96 -13.49
C ALA A 274 5.69 -14.87 -13.48
N ARG A 275 6.75 -14.51 -14.25
CA ARG A 275 8.02 -15.23 -14.19
C ARG A 275 8.57 -15.12 -12.78
N GLU A 276 8.70 -16.26 -12.08
CA GLU A 276 9.29 -16.35 -10.75
C GLU A 276 10.79 -16.04 -10.79
N THR A 277 11.14 -14.76 -10.81
CA THR A 277 12.53 -14.30 -10.71
C THR A 277 13.00 -14.28 -9.26
N LEU A 278 14.33 -14.32 -9.01
CA LEU A 278 14.87 -14.18 -7.67
C LEU A 278 14.44 -12.85 -6.99
N PRO A 279 14.49 -11.67 -7.65
CA PRO A 279 13.96 -10.43 -7.09
C PRO A 279 12.47 -10.53 -6.70
N TYR A 280 11.64 -11.16 -7.51
CA TYR A 280 10.23 -11.41 -7.21
C TYR A 280 10.06 -12.25 -5.93
N ARG A 281 10.76 -13.39 -5.82
CA ARG A 281 10.69 -14.24 -4.62
C ARG A 281 11.14 -13.52 -3.35
N LEU A 282 12.21 -12.72 -3.44
CA LEU A 282 12.69 -11.92 -2.32
C LEU A 282 11.68 -10.85 -1.93
N SER A 283 11.09 -10.14 -2.88
CA SER A 283 10.05 -9.14 -2.65
C SER A 283 8.85 -9.76 -1.92
N GLN A 284 8.32 -10.88 -2.42
CA GLN A 284 7.21 -11.60 -1.79
C GLN A 284 7.54 -12.05 -0.36
N MET A 285 8.74 -12.57 -0.13
CA MET A 285 9.19 -13.00 1.19
C MET A 285 9.31 -11.82 2.16
N PHE A 286 9.83 -10.67 1.70
CA PHE A 286 9.92 -9.45 2.50
C PHE A 286 8.54 -8.88 2.82
N SER A 287 7.64 -8.80 1.85
CA SER A 287 6.25 -8.36 2.07
C SER A 287 5.55 -9.26 3.07
N ALA A 288 5.70 -10.59 2.93
CA ALA A 288 5.16 -11.57 3.86
C ALA A 288 5.63 -11.38 5.29
N LEU A 289 6.94 -11.24 5.46
CA LEU A 289 7.55 -11.02 6.77
C LEU A 289 7.10 -9.68 7.37
N PHE A 290 7.09 -8.62 6.56
CA PHE A 290 6.71 -7.28 6.95
C PHE A 290 5.26 -7.23 7.47
N LEU A 291 4.31 -7.78 6.72
CA LEU A 291 2.90 -7.84 7.12
C LEU A 291 2.71 -8.65 8.42
N ARG A 292 3.37 -9.81 8.53
CA ARG A 292 3.32 -10.63 9.76
C ARG A 292 3.88 -9.91 10.99
N MET A 293 4.98 -9.18 10.85
CA MET A 293 5.58 -8.41 11.95
C MET A 293 4.63 -7.30 12.46
N ASN A 294 3.74 -6.81 11.62
CA ASN A 294 2.75 -5.79 11.95
C ASN A 294 1.37 -6.36 12.33
N GLY A 295 1.25 -7.67 12.48
CA GLY A 295 -0.02 -8.31 12.80
C GLY A 295 -1.02 -8.30 11.65
N GLN A 296 -0.57 -8.01 10.42
CA GLN A 296 -1.37 -8.10 9.21
C GLN A 296 -1.31 -9.52 8.66
N THR A 297 -2.46 -10.09 8.39
CA THR A 297 -2.56 -11.36 7.69
C THR A 297 -2.45 -11.13 6.18
N GLN A 298 -1.73 -12.02 5.50
CA GLN A 298 -1.51 -11.88 4.06
C GLN A 298 -2.71 -12.30 3.22
N GLY A 299 -2.82 -11.70 2.03
CA GLY A 299 -3.66 -12.18 0.95
C GLY A 299 -5.15 -11.95 1.20
N ALA A 300 -5.95 -13.02 1.07
CA ALA A 300 -7.41 -12.99 1.07
C ALA A 300 -8.04 -12.19 2.25
N GLN A 301 -7.42 -12.23 3.42
CA GLN A 301 -7.95 -11.57 4.63
C GLN A 301 -7.81 -10.04 4.61
N SER A 302 -6.76 -9.50 3.96
CA SER A 302 -6.63 -8.04 3.78
C SER A 302 -7.66 -7.52 2.78
N TYR A 303 -7.95 -8.29 1.73
CA TYR A 303 -8.98 -7.96 0.75
C TYR A 303 -10.39 -8.04 1.35
N GLU A 304 -10.65 -9.09 2.14
CA GLU A 304 -11.88 -9.24 2.92
C GLU A 304 -12.14 -8.03 3.81
N ASN A 305 -11.13 -7.57 4.55
CA ASN A 305 -11.28 -6.43 5.45
C ASN A 305 -11.58 -5.12 4.69
N ALA A 306 -10.98 -4.89 3.53
CA ALA A 306 -11.33 -3.72 2.68
C ALA A 306 -12.80 -3.76 2.24
N VAL A 307 -13.31 -4.94 1.91
CA VAL A 307 -14.73 -5.14 1.57
C VAL A 307 -15.64 -4.90 2.78
N ARG A 308 -15.23 -5.31 3.99
CA ARG A 308 -15.97 -5.02 5.24
C ARG A 308 -16.10 -3.53 5.52
N LEU A 309 -15.04 -2.76 5.26
CA LEU A 309 -15.07 -1.30 5.38
C LEU A 309 -16.08 -0.67 4.40
N LEU A 310 -16.12 -1.17 3.16
CA LEU A 310 -17.09 -0.70 2.17
C LEU A 310 -18.54 -1.05 2.57
N LEU A 311 -18.78 -2.28 3.03
CA LEU A 311 -20.10 -2.69 3.49
C LEU A 311 -20.58 -1.90 4.72
N ALA A 312 -19.68 -1.50 5.60
CA ALA A 312 -20.00 -0.63 6.74
C ALA A 312 -20.50 0.75 6.28
N GLU A 313 -19.86 1.33 5.26
CA GLU A 313 -20.28 2.58 4.66
C GLU A 313 -21.67 2.46 4.00
N GLU A 314 -21.89 1.41 3.19
CA GLU A 314 -23.19 1.18 2.53
C GLU A 314 -24.34 0.93 3.51
N SER A 315 -24.03 0.38 4.69
CA SER A 315 -25.02 0.14 5.73
C SER A 315 -25.38 1.41 6.52
N ALA A 316 -24.54 2.44 6.48
CA ALA A 316 -24.70 3.70 7.18
C ALA A 316 -25.36 4.80 6.30
N ALA A 317 -25.42 4.59 4.98
CA ALA A 317 -25.99 5.51 3.99
C ALA A 317 -27.48 5.27 3.76
#